data_363a1e8568a2381b1669e391650d6090
#
_entry.id   363a1e8568a2381b1669e391650d6090
#
_cell.length_a   1.000
_cell.length_b   1.000
_cell.length_c   1.000
_cell.angle_alpha   90.00
_cell.angle_beta   90.00
_cell.angle_gamma   90.00
#
_symmetry.space_group_name_H-M   'P 1'
#
loop_
_entity.id
_entity.type
_entity.pdbx_description
1 polymer ?
#
loop_
_entity_poly.entity_id
_entity_poly.type
_entity_poly.pdbx_seq_one_letter_code
_entity_poly.pdbx_strand_id
1 'polypeptide(L)'
;MKVNSVSLFLRYADRHPEKMALLNPGKKPGTFGDLLTSGEGVRRALEQGGVPPGGMVLLTALPGPGLFAAVVGALACGAGVVLVEPFMPVKKVEEVIRTVQPAAWLHDAVGFFWGVRVPAVRAIRRRRFLGAIRPRPAEREPLLVPEDYPGVLTFTSGTSGQPKGVMRAQGYLIRQHEILSDAMQTWHYTDSPDLTVFPNFVLSNLASGRGSVMVPSRWRDKDLRHLRELPAEHQPVTLTSGPAFLLHLMRAGGLPGLRSIHIGGALTDNAIFERAFACWPEAHFYHLYGSSEAEPVALADARTAVVASRERGYFQTLFLGKPVPAISSRTEPDRLWISGDHVCPAYVGNEAENRRAKRRDARGRLWHNMGDRIHSDERGWWYAGREFQPEEDFQLEQEIYCWLQKSKSFIQRLPSGKRLLIGEGIGHLEEDLRRRFPVLDGVRETPVIRDARHRARLDRKKMAARAGVAAPASQDVAPEPDGLRLNPLPEGGV
;
A
#
# COMPACT_ATOMS: atom_id res chain seq x y z
N MET A 1 24.18 3.14 11.46
CA MET A 1 24.97 2.72 10.26
C MET A 1 24.74 3.72 9.12
N LYS A 2 25.72 3.86 8.18
CA LYS A 2 25.52 4.68 6.98
C LYS A 2 25.15 3.78 5.81
N VAL A 3 24.08 4.11 5.10
CA VAL A 3 23.50 3.31 4.01
C VAL A 3 23.01 4.20 2.86
N ASN A 4 22.69 3.58 1.74
CA ASN A 4 21.84 4.19 0.70
C ASN A 4 20.96 3.12 0.08
N SER A 5 19.66 3.36 0.10
CA SER A 5 18.62 2.39 -0.29
C SER A 5 18.61 2.04 -1.78
N VAL A 6 19.25 2.85 -2.63
CA VAL A 6 19.37 2.54 -4.07
C VAL A 6 20.69 1.85 -4.46
N SER A 7 21.54 1.53 -3.49
CA SER A 7 22.84 0.88 -3.79
C SER A 7 22.70 -0.46 -4.50
N LEU A 8 21.68 -1.27 -4.16
CA LEU A 8 21.43 -2.55 -4.83
C LEU A 8 21.01 -2.35 -6.29
N PHE A 9 20.09 -1.40 -6.53
CA PHE A 9 19.66 -1.03 -7.88
C PHE A 9 20.86 -0.54 -8.71
N LEU A 10 21.67 0.38 -8.18
CA LEU A 10 22.77 0.97 -8.92
C LEU A 10 23.79 -0.11 -9.35
N ARG A 11 24.17 -1.00 -8.45
CA ARG A 11 25.08 -2.11 -8.76
C ARG A 11 24.53 -3.07 -9.82
N TYR A 12 23.20 -3.33 -9.78
CA TYR A 12 22.58 -4.19 -10.78
C TYR A 12 22.50 -3.49 -12.15
N ALA A 13 22.09 -2.22 -12.17
CA ALA A 13 21.97 -1.42 -13.37
C ALA A 13 23.32 -1.24 -14.12
N ASP A 14 24.40 -1.14 -13.37
CA ASP A 14 25.75 -1.05 -13.93
C ASP A 14 26.18 -2.35 -14.65
N ARG A 15 25.77 -3.51 -14.09
CA ARG A 15 26.11 -4.83 -14.65
C ARG A 15 25.20 -5.27 -15.79
N HIS A 16 23.95 -4.81 -15.79
CA HIS A 16 22.90 -5.26 -16.72
C HIS A 16 22.11 -4.06 -17.27
N PRO A 17 22.79 -3.07 -17.89
CA PRO A 17 22.16 -1.84 -18.34
C PRO A 17 21.11 -2.05 -19.44
N GLU A 18 21.22 -3.14 -20.21
CA GLU A 18 20.32 -3.50 -21.32
C GLU A 18 18.99 -4.09 -20.88
N LYS A 19 18.92 -4.66 -19.66
CA LYS A 19 17.69 -5.31 -19.18
C LYS A 19 16.58 -4.29 -18.95
N MET A 20 15.35 -4.73 -19.20
CA MET A 20 14.15 -3.92 -18.94
C MET A 20 13.98 -3.68 -17.44
N ALA A 21 13.90 -2.40 -17.04
CA ALA A 21 13.60 -1.98 -15.67
C ALA A 21 12.12 -1.64 -15.49
N LEU A 22 11.56 -0.85 -16.41
CA LEU A 22 10.19 -0.34 -16.30
C LEU A 22 9.48 -0.34 -17.65
N LEU A 23 8.24 -0.78 -17.65
CA LEU A 23 7.37 -0.76 -18.81
C LEU A 23 5.97 -0.24 -18.45
N ASN A 24 5.50 0.76 -19.15
CA ASN A 24 4.09 1.14 -19.16
C ASN A 24 3.45 0.59 -20.44
N PRO A 25 2.29 -0.10 -20.39
CA PRO A 25 1.63 -0.65 -21.57
C PRO A 25 1.46 0.39 -22.69
N GLY A 26 1.85 0.00 -23.91
CA GLY A 26 1.81 0.89 -25.08
C GLY A 26 2.91 1.96 -25.13
N LYS A 27 3.94 1.85 -24.28
CA LYS A 27 5.15 2.69 -24.30
C LYS A 27 6.39 1.85 -24.56
N LYS A 28 7.47 2.51 -25.01
CA LYS A 28 8.78 1.87 -25.11
C LYS A 28 9.28 1.48 -23.71
N PRO A 29 9.83 0.26 -23.53
CA PRO A 29 10.49 -0.12 -22.29
C PRO A 29 11.63 0.81 -21.93
N GLY A 30 11.74 1.17 -20.65
CA GLY A 30 12.93 1.80 -20.09
C GLY A 30 13.85 0.72 -19.53
N THR A 31 15.13 0.78 -19.84
CA THR A 31 16.14 -0.17 -19.34
C THR A 31 16.69 0.25 -17.98
N PHE A 32 17.42 -0.66 -17.32
CA PHE A 32 18.18 -0.33 -16.10
C PHE A 32 19.22 0.75 -16.38
N GLY A 33 19.88 0.75 -17.54
CA GLY A 33 20.82 1.77 -17.97
C GLY A 33 20.17 3.13 -18.23
N ASP A 34 18.97 3.14 -18.85
CA ASP A 34 18.18 4.37 -19.02
C ASP A 34 17.82 4.99 -17.66
N LEU A 35 17.43 4.15 -16.72
CA LEU A 35 17.02 4.58 -15.38
C LEU A 35 18.23 5.06 -14.56
N LEU A 36 19.38 4.38 -14.69
CA LEU A 36 20.64 4.76 -14.07
C LEU A 36 21.12 6.14 -14.56
N THR A 37 21.21 6.32 -15.87
CA THR A 37 21.73 7.58 -16.46
C THR A 37 20.78 8.75 -16.24
N SER A 38 19.47 8.51 -16.30
CA SER A 38 18.44 9.51 -15.99
C SER A 38 18.46 9.88 -14.50
N GLY A 39 18.62 8.90 -13.61
CA GLY A 39 18.77 9.11 -12.17
C GLY A 39 20.01 9.92 -11.83
N GLU A 40 21.15 9.66 -12.49
CA GLU A 40 22.37 10.45 -12.32
C GLU A 40 22.18 11.91 -12.78
N GLY A 41 21.48 12.12 -13.89
CA GLY A 41 21.10 13.46 -14.32
C GLY A 41 20.28 14.20 -13.26
N VAL A 42 19.32 13.54 -12.63
CA VAL A 42 18.52 14.11 -11.53
C VAL A 42 19.40 14.38 -10.31
N ARG A 43 20.24 13.44 -9.90
CA ARG A 43 21.18 13.62 -8.77
C ARG A 43 21.99 14.89 -8.94
N ARG A 44 22.67 15.08 -10.08
CA ARG A 44 23.47 16.28 -10.37
C ARG A 44 22.64 17.56 -10.37
N ALA A 45 21.41 17.51 -10.92
CA ALA A 45 20.52 18.68 -10.92
C ALA A 45 20.09 19.09 -9.52
N LEU A 46 19.90 18.14 -8.59
CA LEU A 46 19.56 18.40 -7.19
C LEU A 46 20.77 18.92 -6.41
N GLU A 47 21.96 18.31 -6.57
CA GLU A 47 23.22 18.76 -5.96
C GLU A 47 23.57 20.20 -6.40
N GLN A 48 23.55 20.49 -7.70
CA GLN A 48 23.77 21.84 -8.25
C GLN A 48 22.70 22.83 -7.79
N GLY A 49 21.47 22.34 -7.57
CA GLY A 49 20.39 23.13 -7.00
C GLY A 49 20.54 23.40 -5.50
N GLY A 50 21.58 22.85 -4.83
CA GLY A 50 21.82 22.99 -3.40
C GLY A 50 20.78 22.28 -2.53
N VAL A 51 20.28 21.11 -2.95
CA VAL A 51 19.45 20.25 -2.09
C VAL A 51 20.38 19.50 -1.14
N PRO A 52 20.23 19.68 0.19
CA PRO A 52 21.15 19.05 1.13
C PRO A 52 20.79 17.57 1.34
N PRO A 53 21.78 16.72 1.76
CA PRO A 53 21.46 15.39 2.30
C PRO A 53 20.46 15.50 3.45
N GLY A 54 19.48 14.57 3.49
CA GLY A 54 18.34 14.65 4.43
C GLY A 54 17.25 15.63 4.03
N GLY A 55 17.46 16.48 3.01
CA GLY A 55 16.41 17.33 2.46
C GLY A 55 15.34 16.53 1.74
N MET A 56 14.14 17.11 1.63
CA MET A 56 13.00 16.45 0.95
C MET A 56 12.76 17.06 -0.43
N VAL A 57 12.43 16.22 -1.41
CA VAL A 57 12.09 16.62 -2.77
C VAL A 57 10.65 16.25 -3.08
N LEU A 58 9.81 17.24 -3.40
CA LEU A 58 8.45 16.98 -3.86
C LEU A 58 8.49 16.43 -5.30
N LEU A 59 7.85 15.28 -5.52
CA LEU A 59 7.66 14.70 -6.84
C LEU A 59 6.19 14.72 -7.24
N THR A 60 5.89 15.36 -8.36
CA THR A 60 4.57 15.36 -8.98
C THR A 60 4.71 14.96 -10.45
N ALA A 61 4.72 13.66 -10.70
CA ALA A 61 4.83 13.09 -12.03
C ALA A 61 3.98 11.82 -12.13
N LEU A 62 3.58 11.49 -13.35
CA LEU A 62 2.86 10.23 -13.60
C LEU A 62 3.78 9.03 -13.32
N PRO A 63 3.23 7.91 -12.80
CA PRO A 63 3.99 6.68 -12.63
C PRO A 63 4.63 6.22 -13.94
N GLY A 64 5.94 6.05 -13.94
CA GLY A 64 6.72 5.67 -15.11
C GLY A 64 8.22 5.91 -14.94
N PRO A 65 9.03 5.66 -15.98
CA PRO A 65 10.49 5.76 -15.91
C PRO A 65 10.99 7.11 -15.36
N GLY A 66 10.38 8.23 -15.76
CA GLY A 66 10.78 9.56 -15.28
C GLY A 66 10.58 9.76 -13.77
N LEU A 67 9.47 9.26 -13.21
CA LEU A 67 9.22 9.29 -11.76
C LEU A 67 10.28 8.48 -11.01
N PHE A 68 10.55 7.25 -11.46
CA PHE A 68 11.50 6.38 -10.77
C PHE A 68 12.95 6.82 -10.94
N ALA A 69 13.31 7.40 -12.08
CA ALA A 69 14.60 8.08 -12.25
C ALA A 69 14.76 9.24 -11.24
N ALA A 70 13.69 10.02 -11.01
CA ALA A 70 13.70 11.08 -10.03
C ALA A 70 13.83 10.54 -8.59
N VAL A 71 13.17 9.45 -8.25
CA VAL A 71 13.31 8.76 -6.96
C VAL A 71 14.73 8.27 -6.76
N VAL A 72 15.28 7.53 -7.75
CA VAL A 72 16.67 7.02 -7.70
C VAL A 72 17.67 8.15 -7.54
N GLY A 73 17.58 9.21 -8.34
CA GLY A 73 18.50 10.33 -8.28
C GLY A 73 18.43 11.09 -6.96
N ALA A 74 17.24 11.31 -6.41
CA ALA A 74 17.07 11.96 -5.11
C ALA A 74 17.65 11.10 -3.97
N LEU A 75 17.36 9.80 -3.95
CA LEU A 75 17.90 8.89 -2.93
C LEU A 75 19.43 8.76 -3.08
N ALA A 76 19.96 8.73 -4.30
CA ALA A 76 21.40 8.64 -4.55
C ALA A 76 22.19 9.86 -4.01
N CYS A 77 21.62 11.07 -4.00
CA CYS A 77 22.24 12.24 -3.36
C CYS A 77 21.90 12.35 -1.85
N GLY A 78 21.28 11.34 -1.25
CA GLY A 78 20.93 11.32 0.16
C GLY A 78 19.70 12.16 0.53
N ALA A 79 18.92 12.64 -0.44
CA ALA A 79 17.66 13.32 -0.21
C ALA A 79 16.50 12.33 -0.17
N GLY A 80 15.42 12.67 0.56
CA GLY A 80 14.18 11.93 0.53
C GLY A 80 13.20 12.48 -0.52
N VAL A 81 12.18 11.69 -0.86
CA VAL A 81 11.13 12.11 -1.78
C VAL A 81 9.75 12.15 -1.12
N VAL A 82 8.95 13.13 -1.49
CA VAL A 82 7.54 13.25 -1.10
C VAL A 82 6.67 12.94 -2.30
N LEU A 83 5.87 11.88 -2.19
CA LEU A 83 4.89 11.50 -3.20
C LEU A 83 3.50 11.91 -2.73
N VAL A 84 2.87 12.80 -3.47
CA VAL A 84 1.51 13.30 -3.20
C VAL A 84 0.56 12.73 -4.24
N GLU A 85 -0.54 12.16 -3.78
CA GLU A 85 -1.55 11.58 -4.65
C GLU A 85 -2.36 12.66 -5.38
N PRO A 86 -2.59 12.55 -6.71
CA PRO A 86 -3.26 13.57 -7.51
C PRO A 86 -4.70 13.91 -7.08
N PHE A 87 -5.35 13.00 -6.35
CA PHE A 87 -6.72 13.15 -5.84
C PHE A 87 -6.77 13.69 -4.40
N MET A 88 -5.63 13.99 -3.79
CA MET A 88 -5.59 14.61 -2.46
C MET A 88 -6.16 16.04 -2.55
N PRO A 89 -7.06 16.45 -1.63
CA PRO A 89 -7.58 17.80 -1.60
C PRO A 89 -6.48 18.86 -1.45
N VAL A 90 -6.60 19.98 -2.17
CA VAL A 90 -5.58 21.05 -2.19
C VAL A 90 -5.16 21.49 -0.79
N LYS A 91 -6.14 21.71 0.11
CA LYS A 91 -5.86 22.11 1.51
C LYS A 91 -4.93 21.12 2.22
N LYS A 92 -5.14 19.81 2.00
CA LYS A 92 -4.31 18.76 2.60
C LYS A 92 -2.92 18.72 2.01
N VAL A 93 -2.79 18.95 0.70
CA VAL A 93 -1.48 19.10 0.06
C VAL A 93 -0.72 20.29 0.64
N GLU A 94 -1.39 21.40 0.87
CA GLU A 94 -0.78 22.58 1.50
C GLU A 94 -0.27 22.29 2.92
N GLU A 95 -1.05 21.55 3.73
CA GLU A 95 -0.62 21.09 5.05
C GLU A 95 0.64 20.22 4.96
N VAL A 96 0.65 19.25 4.03
CA VAL A 96 1.82 18.41 3.75
C VAL A 96 3.05 19.25 3.40
N ILE A 97 2.91 20.17 2.45
CA ILE A 97 4.05 21.00 2.00
C ILE A 97 4.57 21.90 3.11
N ARG A 98 3.70 22.49 3.93
CA ARG A 98 4.10 23.31 5.08
C ARG A 98 4.82 22.48 6.16
N THR A 99 4.38 21.25 6.39
CA THR A 99 4.99 20.33 7.37
C THR A 99 6.35 19.83 6.91
N VAL A 100 6.44 19.40 5.64
CA VAL A 100 7.65 18.74 5.09
C VAL A 100 8.69 19.76 4.62
N GLN A 101 8.28 20.93 4.19
CA GLN A 101 9.13 22.01 3.64
C GLN A 101 10.11 21.50 2.57
N PRO A 102 9.61 20.96 1.43
CA PRO A 102 10.49 20.40 0.41
C PRO A 102 11.51 21.41 -0.11
N ALA A 103 12.76 21.00 -0.19
CA ALA A 103 13.86 21.82 -0.69
C ALA A 103 13.77 22.05 -2.22
N ALA A 104 13.12 21.12 -2.94
CA ALA A 104 12.93 21.20 -4.38
C ALA A 104 11.61 20.56 -4.83
N TRP A 105 11.16 20.95 -6.02
CA TRP A 105 10.00 20.37 -6.69
C TRP A 105 10.40 19.88 -8.09
N LEU A 106 10.30 18.56 -8.31
CA LEU A 106 10.47 17.89 -9.59
C LEU A 106 9.10 17.48 -10.15
N HIS A 107 8.87 17.71 -11.43
CA HIS A 107 7.56 17.47 -12.03
C HIS A 107 7.67 17.09 -13.53
N ASP A 108 6.68 16.36 -14.02
CA ASP A 108 6.36 16.28 -15.45
C ASP A 108 5.35 17.39 -15.85
N ALA A 109 4.87 17.37 -17.09
CA ALA A 109 3.89 18.36 -17.55
C ALA A 109 2.58 18.25 -16.76
N VAL A 110 2.07 17.04 -16.51
CA VAL A 110 0.82 16.83 -15.76
C VAL A 110 0.98 17.29 -14.32
N GLY A 111 2.07 16.90 -13.69
CA GLY A 111 2.43 17.31 -12.33
C GLY A 111 2.62 18.82 -12.19
N PHE A 112 3.15 19.49 -13.21
CA PHE A 112 3.26 20.96 -13.23
C PHE A 112 1.88 21.62 -13.20
N PHE A 113 1.00 21.27 -14.14
CA PHE A 113 -0.35 21.85 -14.20
C PHE A 113 -1.18 21.58 -12.95
N TRP A 114 -0.97 20.45 -12.31
CA TRP A 114 -1.58 20.15 -11.02
C TRP A 114 -0.94 21.00 -9.91
N GLY A 115 0.38 21.05 -9.80
CA GLY A 115 1.10 21.71 -8.72
C GLY A 115 0.93 23.21 -8.69
N VAL A 116 0.82 23.87 -9.88
CA VAL A 116 0.60 25.33 -9.93
C VAL A 116 -0.76 25.77 -9.37
N ARG A 117 -1.71 24.84 -9.20
CA ARG A 117 -3.00 25.11 -8.53
C ARG A 117 -2.89 25.13 -7.01
N VAL A 118 -1.76 24.68 -6.46
CA VAL A 118 -1.50 24.61 -5.02
C VAL A 118 -0.52 25.72 -4.64
N PRO A 119 -0.95 26.78 -3.93
CA PRO A 119 -0.11 27.92 -3.56
C PRO A 119 1.20 27.54 -2.87
N ALA A 120 1.15 26.58 -1.92
CA ALA A 120 2.34 26.12 -1.21
C ALA A 120 3.36 25.41 -2.14
N VAL A 121 2.90 24.71 -3.18
CA VAL A 121 3.80 24.10 -4.19
C VAL A 121 4.43 25.17 -5.07
N ARG A 122 3.66 26.19 -5.48
CA ARG A 122 4.21 27.33 -6.25
C ARG A 122 5.29 28.09 -5.49
N ALA A 123 5.21 28.13 -4.17
CA ALA A 123 6.20 28.83 -3.33
C ALA A 123 7.58 28.12 -3.28
N ILE A 124 7.65 26.86 -3.70
CA ILE A 124 8.95 26.14 -3.77
C ILE A 124 9.80 26.77 -4.87
N ARG A 125 10.90 27.40 -4.47
CA ARG A 125 11.76 28.15 -5.40
C ARG A 125 12.55 27.25 -6.36
N ARG A 126 13.09 26.12 -5.88
CA ARG A 126 13.87 25.17 -6.69
C ARG A 126 12.92 24.22 -7.38
N ARG A 127 12.63 24.46 -8.65
CA ARG A 127 11.77 23.60 -9.47
C ARG A 127 12.46 23.21 -10.77
N ARG A 128 12.22 21.96 -11.20
CA ARG A 128 12.77 21.42 -12.45
C ARG A 128 11.73 20.55 -13.15
N PHE A 129 11.64 20.74 -14.45
CA PHE A 129 10.89 19.85 -15.35
C PHE A 129 11.73 18.62 -15.64
N LEU A 130 11.23 17.42 -15.32
CA LEU A 130 11.95 16.15 -15.49
C LEU A 130 12.41 15.94 -16.92
N GLY A 131 11.58 16.28 -17.92
CA GLY A 131 11.92 16.17 -19.34
C GLY A 131 13.05 17.10 -19.82
N ALA A 132 13.44 18.12 -19.03
CA ALA A 132 14.57 18.99 -19.33
C ALA A 132 15.88 18.53 -18.68
N ILE A 133 15.83 17.55 -17.78
CA ILE A 133 17.02 16.99 -17.14
C ILE A 133 17.65 15.97 -18.08
N ARG A 134 18.86 16.24 -18.52
CA ARG A 134 19.58 15.35 -19.45
C ARG A 134 20.15 14.15 -18.67
N PRO A 135 20.02 12.92 -19.21
CA PRO A 135 20.75 11.76 -18.70
C PRO A 135 22.26 12.02 -18.64
N ARG A 136 22.92 11.43 -17.65
CA ARG A 136 24.37 11.55 -17.44
C ARG A 136 24.97 10.18 -17.12
N PRO A 137 26.21 9.90 -17.52
CA PRO A 137 26.92 8.72 -17.04
C PRO A 137 27.01 8.72 -15.52
N ALA A 138 26.80 7.55 -14.90
CA ALA A 138 26.98 7.38 -13.47
C ALA A 138 28.48 7.24 -13.17
N GLU A 139 29.05 8.24 -12.51
CA GLU A 139 30.50 8.29 -12.24
C GLU A 139 30.82 8.16 -10.75
N ARG A 140 29.79 8.14 -9.90
CA ARG A 140 29.97 8.18 -8.45
C ARG A 140 29.05 7.19 -7.75
N GLU A 141 29.59 6.60 -6.70
CA GLU A 141 28.78 5.85 -5.74
C GLU A 141 27.70 6.74 -5.10
N PRO A 142 26.58 6.17 -4.67
CA PRO A 142 25.55 6.93 -3.97
C PRO A 142 26.08 7.44 -2.62
N LEU A 143 25.61 8.61 -2.21
CA LEU A 143 26.00 9.19 -0.93
C LEU A 143 25.46 8.34 0.23
N LEU A 144 26.35 7.77 1.02
CA LEU A 144 25.97 7.03 2.22
C LEU A 144 25.55 7.99 3.33
N VAL A 145 24.32 7.86 3.80
CA VAL A 145 23.68 8.67 4.84
C VAL A 145 23.29 7.82 6.04
N PRO A 146 23.02 8.42 7.22
CA PRO A 146 22.44 7.70 8.35
C PRO A 146 21.16 6.94 7.92
N GLU A 147 20.95 5.75 8.49
CA GLU A 147 19.82 4.87 8.11
C GLU A 147 18.44 5.47 8.41
N ASP A 148 18.37 6.42 9.34
CA ASP A 148 17.17 7.17 9.72
C ASP A 148 16.88 8.37 8.83
N TYR A 149 17.79 8.70 7.87
CA TYR A 149 17.55 9.78 6.92
C TYR A 149 16.33 9.49 6.04
N PRO A 150 15.61 10.56 5.62
CA PRO A 150 14.43 10.42 4.79
C PRO A 150 14.69 9.61 3.51
N GLY A 151 13.79 8.68 3.23
CA GLY A 151 13.75 7.95 1.97
C GLY A 151 12.50 8.32 1.18
N VAL A 152 11.39 7.60 1.37
CA VAL A 152 10.14 7.84 0.65
C VAL A 152 9.02 8.17 1.63
N LEU A 153 8.45 9.36 1.51
CA LEU A 153 7.28 9.82 2.25
C LEU A 153 6.03 9.72 1.37
N THR A 154 5.07 8.92 1.82
CA THR A 154 3.74 8.82 1.19
C THR A 154 2.67 9.19 2.21
N PHE A 155 1.50 9.61 1.73
CA PHE A 155 0.38 9.97 2.61
C PHE A 155 -0.78 9.01 2.45
N THR A 156 -1.36 8.58 3.56
CA THR A 156 -2.57 7.76 3.58
C THR A 156 -3.75 8.60 4.05
N SER A 157 -4.95 8.28 3.54
CA SER A 157 -6.20 8.88 4.00
C SER A 157 -6.55 8.31 5.38
N GLY A 158 -6.03 8.88 6.45
CA GLY A 158 -6.34 8.45 7.81
C GLY A 158 -7.84 8.42 8.12
N THR A 159 -8.28 7.53 9.00
CA THR A 159 -9.66 7.45 9.52
C THR A 159 -10.10 8.75 10.21
N SER A 160 -9.16 9.50 10.80
CA SER A 160 -9.35 10.81 11.44
C SER A 160 -9.59 11.97 10.46
N GLY A 161 -9.46 11.74 9.16
CA GLY A 161 -9.60 12.80 8.15
C GLY A 161 -8.33 13.64 7.91
N GLN A 162 -7.33 13.58 8.79
CA GLN A 162 -6.01 14.18 8.57
C GLN A 162 -5.09 13.23 7.79
N PRO A 163 -4.27 13.71 6.84
CA PRO A 163 -3.30 12.86 6.16
C PRO A 163 -2.29 12.31 7.14
N LYS A 164 -1.98 11.01 7.02
CA LYS A 164 -0.91 10.38 7.77
C LYS A 164 0.30 10.22 6.87
N GLY A 165 1.36 10.96 7.15
CA GLY A 165 2.62 10.88 6.41
C GLY A 165 3.43 9.66 6.88
N VAL A 166 3.51 8.62 6.06
CA VAL A 166 4.31 7.42 6.33
C VAL A 166 5.69 7.62 5.73
N MET A 167 6.68 7.87 6.60
CA MET A 167 8.08 8.01 6.21
C MET A 167 8.75 6.64 6.21
N ARG A 168 9.23 6.24 5.05
CA ARG A 168 10.14 5.10 4.89
C ARG A 168 11.55 5.66 4.79
N ALA A 169 12.31 5.57 5.89
CA ALA A 169 13.70 6.01 5.94
C ALA A 169 14.60 5.13 5.04
N GLN A 170 15.83 5.53 4.83
CA GLN A 170 16.79 4.80 3.99
C GLN A 170 17.00 3.35 4.47
N GLY A 171 17.21 3.15 5.77
CA GLY A 171 17.33 1.82 6.37
C GLY A 171 16.05 1.00 6.30
N TYR A 172 14.89 1.65 6.52
CA TYR A 172 13.59 1.01 6.36
C TYR A 172 13.39 0.41 4.96
N LEU A 173 13.72 1.17 3.90
CA LEU A 173 13.56 0.70 2.51
C LEU A 173 14.41 -0.54 2.23
N ILE A 174 15.63 -0.61 2.79
CA ILE A 174 16.50 -1.78 2.67
C ILE A 174 15.87 -2.98 3.39
N ARG A 175 15.46 -2.81 4.64
CA ARG A 175 14.84 -3.90 5.43
C ARG A 175 13.53 -4.37 4.81
N GLN A 176 12.68 -3.45 4.36
CA GLN A 176 11.45 -3.80 3.66
C GLN A 176 11.73 -4.62 2.40
N HIS A 177 12.74 -4.23 1.62
CA HIS A 177 13.13 -4.99 0.43
C HIS A 177 13.58 -6.42 0.78
N GLU A 178 14.47 -6.58 1.77
CA GLU A 178 14.97 -7.89 2.22
C GLU A 178 13.80 -8.79 2.64
N ILE A 179 12.91 -8.28 3.50
CA ILE A 179 11.77 -9.04 4.03
C ILE A 179 10.74 -9.36 2.95
N LEU A 180 10.46 -8.43 2.03
CA LEU A 180 9.58 -8.69 0.87
C LEU A 180 10.17 -9.75 -0.04
N SER A 181 11.47 -9.66 -0.32
CA SER A 181 12.17 -10.62 -1.16
C SER A 181 12.07 -12.04 -0.57
N ASP A 182 12.30 -12.16 0.74
CA ASP A 182 12.19 -13.43 1.44
C ASP A 182 10.75 -13.96 1.46
N ALA A 183 9.79 -13.13 1.87
CA ALA A 183 8.40 -13.54 1.98
C ALA A 183 7.76 -13.93 0.64
N MET A 184 8.07 -13.18 -0.42
CA MET A 184 7.52 -13.40 -1.76
C MET A 184 8.42 -14.29 -2.64
N GLN A 185 9.56 -14.75 -2.13
CA GLN A 185 10.53 -15.58 -2.85
C GLN A 185 10.91 -15.00 -4.22
N THR A 186 11.14 -13.69 -4.27
CA THR A 186 11.33 -12.96 -5.52
C THR A 186 12.57 -13.39 -6.30
N TRP A 187 13.54 -14.03 -5.64
CA TRP A 187 14.75 -14.58 -6.26
C TRP A 187 14.48 -15.70 -7.28
N HIS A 188 13.33 -16.38 -7.20
CA HIS A 188 12.93 -17.37 -8.20
C HIS A 188 12.54 -16.74 -9.55
N TYR A 189 12.36 -15.42 -9.58
CA TYR A 189 11.82 -14.69 -10.74
C TYR A 189 12.68 -13.48 -11.13
N THR A 190 13.99 -13.52 -10.87
CA THR A 190 14.91 -12.38 -11.11
C THR A 190 14.96 -11.93 -12.56
N ASP A 191 14.79 -12.84 -13.51
CA ASP A 191 14.82 -12.50 -14.95
C ASP A 191 13.43 -12.23 -15.54
N SER A 192 12.39 -12.20 -14.69
CA SER A 192 11.01 -12.05 -15.13
C SER A 192 10.36 -10.80 -14.56
N PRO A 193 9.63 -10.03 -15.39
CA PRO A 193 8.94 -8.83 -14.92
C PRO A 193 7.82 -9.15 -13.94
N ASP A 194 7.59 -8.24 -13.00
CA ASP A 194 6.43 -8.21 -12.14
C ASP A 194 5.37 -7.25 -12.69
N LEU A 195 4.12 -7.69 -12.82
CA LEU A 195 2.99 -6.82 -13.07
C LEU A 195 2.50 -6.24 -11.75
N THR A 196 2.75 -4.96 -11.51
CA THR A 196 2.34 -4.35 -10.24
C THR A 196 1.45 -3.13 -10.43
N VAL A 197 0.45 -3.02 -9.56
CA VAL A 197 -0.39 -1.82 -9.43
C VAL A 197 0.06 -0.92 -8.28
N PHE A 198 1.06 -1.36 -7.51
CA PHE A 198 1.56 -0.66 -6.33
C PHE A 198 2.97 -0.08 -6.58
N PRO A 199 3.12 1.25 -6.66
CA PRO A 199 4.42 1.86 -6.94
C PRO A 199 5.55 1.53 -5.95
N ASN A 200 5.21 1.20 -4.68
CA ASN A 200 6.19 0.82 -3.67
C ASN A 200 6.88 -0.51 -3.99
N PHE A 201 6.20 -1.47 -4.64
CA PHE A 201 6.82 -2.73 -5.06
C PHE A 201 7.82 -2.54 -6.19
N VAL A 202 7.67 -1.49 -7.00
CA VAL A 202 8.65 -1.18 -8.07
C VAL A 202 10.04 -0.95 -7.49
N LEU A 203 10.17 -0.25 -6.36
CA LEU A 203 11.49 -0.03 -5.73
C LEU A 203 12.13 -1.35 -5.27
N SER A 204 11.33 -2.26 -4.71
CA SER A 204 11.81 -3.59 -4.33
C SER A 204 12.20 -4.43 -5.54
N ASN A 205 11.42 -4.38 -6.62
CA ASN A 205 11.76 -5.06 -7.87
C ASN A 205 13.07 -4.53 -8.46
N LEU A 206 13.26 -3.21 -8.52
CA LEU A 206 14.50 -2.60 -8.99
C LEU A 206 15.71 -3.02 -8.15
N ALA A 207 15.55 -3.12 -6.82
CA ALA A 207 16.62 -3.58 -5.93
C ALA A 207 16.93 -5.08 -6.12
N SER A 208 15.95 -5.89 -6.55
CA SER A 208 16.13 -7.31 -6.92
C SER A 208 16.66 -7.49 -8.36
N GLY A 209 16.85 -6.44 -9.14
CA GLY A 209 17.19 -6.54 -10.56
C GLY A 209 16.03 -7.03 -11.43
N ARG A 210 14.79 -6.90 -10.97
CA ARG A 210 13.59 -7.31 -11.70
C ARG A 210 12.95 -6.13 -12.40
N GLY A 211 12.49 -6.36 -13.63
CA GLY A 211 11.64 -5.41 -14.33
C GLY A 211 10.24 -5.30 -13.72
N SER A 212 9.61 -4.14 -13.89
CA SER A 212 8.22 -3.94 -13.50
C SER A 212 7.39 -3.48 -14.68
N VAL A 213 6.28 -4.15 -14.91
CA VAL A 213 5.22 -3.69 -15.82
C VAL A 213 4.19 -2.95 -14.96
N MET A 214 4.01 -1.66 -15.26
CA MET A 214 3.17 -0.77 -14.46
C MET A 214 1.87 -0.48 -15.17
N VAL A 215 0.77 -0.66 -14.50
CA VAL A 215 -0.55 -0.39 -15.07
C VAL A 215 -1.00 1.03 -14.69
N PRO A 216 -1.62 1.80 -15.60
CA PRO A 216 -2.21 3.10 -15.27
C PRO A 216 -3.20 3.00 -14.12
N SER A 217 -3.37 4.06 -13.34
CA SER A 217 -4.32 4.11 -12.22
C SER A 217 -5.79 3.89 -12.65
N ARG A 218 -6.11 4.13 -13.92
CA ARG A 218 -7.40 3.77 -14.55
C ARG A 218 -7.14 2.66 -15.54
N TRP A 219 -7.47 1.44 -15.16
CA TRP A 219 -7.34 0.25 -16.00
C TRP A 219 -8.42 0.26 -17.08
N ARG A 220 -8.01 0.13 -18.31
CA ARG A 220 -8.91 0.00 -19.45
C ARG A 220 -8.59 -1.30 -20.19
N ASP A 221 -9.57 -1.91 -20.82
CA ASP A 221 -9.39 -3.17 -21.55
C ASP A 221 -8.27 -3.08 -22.59
N LYS A 222 -8.09 -1.90 -23.21
CA LYS A 222 -6.99 -1.67 -24.15
C LYS A 222 -5.60 -1.82 -23.49
N ASP A 223 -5.44 -1.35 -22.24
CA ASP A 223 -4.16 -1.42 -21.53
C ASP A 223 -3.83 -2.90 -21.23
N LEU A 224 -4.85 -3.72 -20.93
CA LEU A 224 -4.68 -5.16 -20.72
C LEU A 224 -4.44 -5.94 -22.01
N ARG A 225 -5.02 -5.52 -23.14
CA ARG A 225 -4.69 -6.10 -24.47
C ARG A 225 -3.21 -5.88 -24.79
N HIS A 226 -2.69 -4.68 -24.58
CA HIS A 226 -1.26 -4.40 -24.78
C HIS A 226 -0.34 -5.29 -23.94
N LEU A 227 -0.78 -5.69 -22.74
CA LEU A 227 0.02 -6.62 -21.90
C LEU A 227 0.18 -8.01 -22.55
N ARG A 228 -0.84 -8.46 -23.31
CA ARG A 228 -0.76 -9.76 -24.02
C ARG A 228 0.09 -9.69 -25.28
N GLU A 229 0.19 -8.51 -25.88
CA GLU A 229 0.93 -8.24 -27.11
C GLU A 229 2.42 -7.97 -26.83
N LEU A 230 2.83 -7.94 -25.55
CA LEU A 230 4.23 -7.76 -25.18
C LEU A 230 5.10 -8.91 -25.71
N PRO A 231 6.33 -8.64 -26.15
CA PRO A 231 7.34 -9.67 -26.41
C PRO A 231 7.50 -10.61 -25.22
N ALA A 232 7.83 -11.87 -25.48
CA ALA A 232 7.89 -12.91 -24.45
C ALA A 232 8.79 -12.52 -23.26
N GLU A 233 9.92 -11.89 -23.54
CA GLU A 233 10.89 -11.41 -22.54
C GLU A 233 10.35 -10.27 -21.67
N HIS A 234 9.28 -9.61 -22.09
CA HIS A 234 8.62 -8.53 -21.36
C HIS A 234 7.31 -8.95 -20.70
N GLN A 235 6.86 -10.18 -20.95
CA GLN A 235 5.60 -10.65 -20.35
C GLN A 235 5.77 -10.89 -18.86
N PRO A 236 4.82 -10.39 -18.03
CA PRO A 236 4.87 -10.62 -16.61
C PRO A 236 4.70 -12.11 -16.25
N VAL A 237 5.55 -12.60 -15.37
CA VAL A 237 5.47 -13.94 -14.79
C VAL A 237 4.89 -13.88 -13.37
N THR A 238 4.99 -12.72 -12.71
CA THR A 238 4.39 -12.48 -11.41
C THR A 238 3.40 -11.32 -11.45
N LEU A 239 2.45 -11.34 -10.52
CA LEU A 239 1.46 -10.29 -10.32
C LEU A 239 1.44 -9.87 -8.85
N THR A 240 1.60 -8.58 -8.58
CA THR A 240 1.41 -7.98 -7.25
C THR A 240 0.29 -6.95 -7.32
N SER A 241 -0.89 -7.26 -6.77
CA SER A 241 -2.06 -6.40 -6.93
C SER A 241 -3.08 -6.52 -5.80
N GLY A 242 -4.12 -5.68 -5.89
CA GLY A 242 -5.33 -5.84 -5.09
C GLY A 242 -6.40 -6.68 -5.79
N PRO A 243 -7.43 -7.15 -5.04
CA PRO A 243 -8.47 -8.04 -5.57
C PRO A 243 -9.26 -7.41 -6.72
N ALA A 244 -9.44 -6.08 -6.72
CA ALA A 244 -10.16 -5.38 -7.78
C ALA A 244 -9.44 -5.47 -9.13
N PHE A 245 -8.12 -5.34 -9.15
CA PHE A 245 -7.33 -5.49 -10.37
C PHE A 245 -7.31 -6.95 -10.84
N LEU A 246 -7.12 -7.91 -9.92
CA LEU A 246 -7.16 -9.33 -10.24
C LEU A 246 -8.48 -9.71 -10.94
N LEU A 247 -9.63 -9.24 -10.38
CA LEU A 247 -10.94 -9.48 -10.99
C LEU A 247 -11.06 -8.86 -12.37
N HIS A 248 -10.53 -7.65 -12.57
CA HIS A 248 -10.55 -6.97 -13.87
C HIS A 248 -9.66 -7.70 -14.89
N LEU A 249 -8.47 -8.14 -14.49
CA LEU A 249 -7.56 -8.92 -15.31
C LEU A 249 -8.20 -10.24 -15.80
N MET A 250 -8.87 -10.97 -14.91
CA MET A 250 -9.60 -12.19 -15.27
C MET A 250 -10.71 -11.91 -16.29
N ARG A 251 -11.50 -10.84 -16.11
CA ARG A 251 -12.56 -10.44 -17.05
C ARG A 251 -12.01 -10.08 -18.43
N ALA A 252 -10.82 -9.50 -18.47
CA ALA A 252 -10.14 -9.19 -19.73
C ALA A 252 -9.44 -10.42 -20.35
N GLY A 253 -9.61 -11.62 -19.75
CA GLY A 253 -9.13 -12.91 -20.24
C GLY A 253 -7.73 -13.30 -19.74
N GLY A 254 -7.22 -12.64 -18.69
CA GLY A 254 -6.00 -13.04 -17.99
C GLY A 254 -4.69 -12.84 -18.77
N LEU A 255 -3.60 -13.29 -18.19
CA LEU A 255 -2.26 -13.38 -18.78
C LEU A 255 -1.75 -14.81 -18.54
N PRO A 256 -1.61 -15.65 -19.59
CA PRO A 256 -1.31 -17.09 -19.42
C PRO A 256 0.04 -17.38 -18.75
N GLY A 257 0.99 -16.44 -18.86
CA GLY A 257 2.35 -16.59 -18.34
C GLY A 257 2.51 -16.47 -16.83
N LEU A 258 1.47 -16.05 -16.08
CA LEU A 258 1.57 -15.84 -14.63
C LEU A 258 1.84 -17.16 -13.89
N ARG A 259 2.84 -17.15 -13.01
CA ARG A 259 3.26 -18.27 -12.17
C ARG A 259 3.19 -17.98 -10.68
N SER A 260 3.26 -16.70 -10.27
CA SER A 260 3.14 -16.29 -8.86
C SER A 260 2.28 -15.04 -8.75
N ILE A 261 1.25 -15.12 -7.91
CA ILE A 261 0.20 -14.09 -7.81
C ILE A 261 0.04 -13.69 -6.34
N HIS A 262 0.39 -12.44 -6.04
CA HIS A 262 0.35 -11.87 -4.69
C HIS A 262 -0.79 -10.86 -4.59
N ILE A 263 -1.78 -11.16 -3.75
CA ILE A 263 -2.99 -10.35 -3.58
C ILE A 263 -3.06 -9.80 -2.17
N GLY A 264 -3.11 -8.46 -2.07
CA GLY A 264 -3.16 -7.76 -0.80
C GLY A 264 -3.85 -6.40 -0.88
N GLY A 265 -3.71 -5.61 0.18
CA GLY A 265 -4.24 -4.24 0.25
C GLY A 265 -5.73 -4.15 0.57
N ALA A 266 -6.52 -5.22 0.44
CA ALA A 266 -7.94 -5.29 0.85
C ALA A 266 -8.37 -6.74 1.08
N LEU A 267 -9.47 -6.93 1.83
CA LEU A 267 -10.12 -8.23 1.95
C LEU A 267 -10.58 -8.71 0.57
N THR A 268 -10.41 -10.00 0.33
CA THR A 268 -10.75 -10.66 -0.95
C THR A 268 -11.89 -11.63 -0.73
N ASP A 269 -12.94 -11.57 -1.55
CA ASP A 269 -14.00 -12.57 -1.52
C ASP A 269 -13.43 -13.93 -1.98
N ASN A 270 -13.77 -15.01 -1.28
CA ASN A 270 -13.26 -16.36 -1.61
C ASN A 270 -13.49 -16.71 -3.08
N ALA A 271 -14.66 -16.36 -3.62
CA ALA A 271 -14.98 -16.60 -5.02
C ALA A 271 -14.04 -15.90 -6.02
N ILE A 272 -13.39 -14.80 -5.66
CA ILE A 272 -12.40 -14.13 -6.52
C ILE A 272 -11.15 -15.00 -6.63
N PHE A 273 -10.67 -15.54 -5.51
CA PHE A 273 -9.54 -16.46 -5.50
C PHE A 273 -9.87 -17.77 -6.23
N GLU A 274 -11.03 -18.38 -5.94
CA GLU A 274 -11.47 -19.64 -6.58
C GLU A 274 -11.50 -19.50 -8.12
N ARG A 275 -12.02 -18.39 -8.62
CA ARG A 275 -11.99 -18.08 -10.06
C ARG A 275 -10.57 -17.87 -10.58
N ALA A 276 -9.71 -17.23 -9.79
CA ALA A 276 -8.32 -17.03 -10.18
C ALA A 276 -7.56 -18.38 -10.23
N PHE A 277 -7.82 -19.29 -9.28
CA PHE A 277 -7.25 -20.66 -9.30
C PHE A 277 -7.65 -21.43 -10.56
N ALA A 278 -8.88 -21.24 -11.05
CA ALA A 278 -9.32 -21.85 -12.30
C ALA A 278 -8.67 -21.19 -13.53
N CYS A 279 -8.40 -19.88 -13.50
CA CYS A 279 -7.71 -19.17 -14.58
C CYS A 279 -6.21 -19.54 -14.68
N TRP A 280 -5.56 -19.81 -13.55
CA TRP A 280 -4.14 -20.13 -13.46
C TRP A 280 -3.90 -21.33 -12.51
N PRO A 281 -4.26 -22.55 -12.93
CA PRO A 281 -4.21 -23.73 -12.04
C PRO A 281 -2.81 -24.03 -11.51
N GLU A 282 -1.78 -23.78 -12.32
CA GLU A 282 -0.38 -24.04 -11.99
C GLU A 282 0.32 -22.88 -11.25
N ALA A 283 -0.36 -21.74 -11.06
CA ALA A 283 0.24 -20.61 -10.38
C ALA A 283 0.18 -20.76 -8.85
N HIS A 284 1.23 -20.29 -8.19
CA HIS A 284 1.22 -20.07 -6.74
C HIS A 284 0.45 -18.79 -6.39
N PHE A 285 -0.41 -18.87 -5.40
CA PHE A 285 -1.19 -17.73 -4.96
C PHE A 285 -0.91 -17.41 -3.51
N TYR A 286 -0.67 -16.14 -3.25
CA TYR A 286 -0.39 -15.63 -1.91
C TYR A 286 -1.40 -14.58 -1.50
N HIS A 287 -1.92 -14.71 -0.27
CA HIS A 287 -2.72 -13.69 0.40
C HIS A 287 -1.81 -12.88 1.30
N LEU A 288 -1.52 -11.63 0.91
CA LEU A 288 -0.58 -10.74 1.57
C LEU A 288 -1.32 -9.78 2.51
N TYR A 289 -0.94 -9.79 3.79
CA TYR A 289 -1.44 -8.85 4.79
C TYR A 289 -0.35 -7.87 5.20
N GLY A 290 -0.74 -6.59 5.21
CA GLY A 290 0.12 -5.47 5.60
C GLY A 290 -0.56 -4.12 5.43
N SER A 291 0.18 -3.08 5.73
CA SER A 291 -0.25 -1.68 5.57
C SER A 291 0.89 -0.83 5.05
N SER A 292 0.59 0.44 4.74
CA SER A 292 1.64 1.40 4.36
C SER A 292 2.71 1.58 5.43
N GLU A 293 2.35 1.34 6.69
CA GLU A 293 3.21 1.47 7.86
C GLU A 293 4.11 0.26 8.09
N ALA A 294 3.70 -0.91 7.58
CA ALA A 294 4.46 -2.16 7.67
C ALA A 294 3.99 -3.14 6.59
N GLU A 295 4.88 -3.57 5.74
CA GLU A 295 4.59 -4.49 4.65
C GLU A 295 5.85 -5.27 4.24
N PRO A 296 5.79 -6.63 4.25
CA PRO A 296 4.67 -7.49 4.66
C PRO A 296 4.56 -7.63 6.18
N VAL A 297 3.37 -7.99 6.69
CA VAL A 297 3.15 -8.34 8.10
C VAL A 297 2.88 -9.82 8.27
N ALA A 298 2.01 -10.37 7.42
CA ALA A 298 1.76 -11.81 7.35
C ALA A 298 1.49 -12.23 5.90
N LEU A 299 1.71 -13.52 5.64
CA LEU A 299 1.51 -14.13 4.34
C LEU A 299 0.88 -15.52 4.52
N ALA A 300 -0.11 -15.83 3.70
CA ALA A 300 -0.69 -17.16 3.59
C ALA A 300 -0.64 -17.68 2.16
N ASP A 301 -0.49 -18.99 1.97
CA ASP A 301 -0.92 -19.62 0.74
C ASP A 301 -2.42 -19.38 0.55
N ALA A 302 -2.83 -18.78 -0.57
CA ALA A 302 -4.19 -18.33 -0.75
C ALA A 302 -5.18 -19.50 -0.93
N ARG A 303 -4.75 -20.66 -1.45
CA ARG A 303 -5.60 -21.85 -1.56
C ARG A 303 -5.97 -22.37 -0.16
N THR A 304 -4.95 -22.49 0.70
CA THR A 304 -5.15 -22.83 2.12
C THR A 304 -6.02 -21.80 2.84
N ALA A 305 -5.79 -20.51 2.59
CA ALA A 305 -6.53 -19.44 3.23
C ALA A 305 -8.02 -19.44 2.85
N VAL A 306 -8.35 -19.71 1.59
CA VAL A 306 -9.72 -19.82 1.10
C VAL A 306 -10.41 -21.04 1.73
N VAL A 307 -9.79 -22.21 1.73
CA VAL A 307 -10.34 -23.43 2.34
C VAL A 307 -10.64 -23.19 3.81
N ALA A 308 -9.65 -22.71 4.56
CA ALA A 308 -9.79 -22.43 5.99
C ALA A 308 -10.92 -21.41 6.29
N SER A 309 -11.07 -20.38 5.44
CA SER A 309 -12.12 -19.38 5.60
C SER A 309 -13.51 -19.93 5.28
N ARG A 310 -13.62 -20.79 4.26
CA ARG A 310 -14.86 -21.51 3.91
C ARG A 310 -15.31 -22.47 5.02
N GLU A 311 -14.38 -23.23 5.59
CA GLU A 311 -14.67 -24.12 6.73
C GLU A 311 -15.30 -23.41 7.91
N ARG A 312 -14.95 -22.13 8.14
CA ARG A 312 -15.56 -21.28 9.17
C ARG A 312 -16.82 -20.52 8.71
N GLY A 313 -17.30 -20.76 7.50
CA GLY A 313 -18.48 -20.10 6.95
C GLY A 313 -18.26 -18.64 6.54
N TYR A 314 -17.03 -18.17 6.38
CA TYR A 314 -16.75 -16.80 5.96
C TYR A 314 -16.91 -16.63 4.45
N PHE A 315 -17.49 -15.49 4.06
CA PHE A 315 -17.62 -15.10 2.65
C PHE A 315 -16.28 -14.63 2.07
N GLN A 316 -15.49 -13.93 2.87
CA GLN A 316 -14.20 -13.39 2.51
C GLN A 316 -13.05 -14.26 3.06
N THR A 317 -11.89 -14.17 2.42
CA THR A 317 -10.68 -14.83 2.88
C THR A 317 -10.14 -14.08 4.09
N LEU A 318 -10.39 -14.59 5.30
CA LEU A 318 -10.03 -13.97 6.57
C LEU A 318 -8.80 -14.60 7.21
N PHE A 319 -8.36 -15.78 6.77
CA PHE A 319 -7.11 -16.38 7.22
C PHE A 319 -5.92 -15.62 6.63
N LEU A 320 -5.09 -15.07 7.49
CA LEU A 320 -3.93 -14.26 7.14
C LEU A 320 -2.61 -15.05 7.12
N GLY A 321 -2.64 -16.30 7.58
CA GLY A 321 -1.44 -17.11 7.76
C GLY A 321 -0.65 -16.72 9.00
N LYS A 322 0.66 -17.00 8.98
CA LYS A 322 1.57 -16.65 10.06
C LYS A 322 2.23 -15.29 9.81
N PRO A 323 2.58 -14.54 10.88
CA PRO A 323 3.42 -13.36 10.72
C PRO A 323 4.75 -13.72 10.06
N VAL A 324 5.30 -12.79 9.26
CA VAL A 324 6.65 -12.98 8.73
C VAL A 324 7.66 -12.98 9.88
N PRO A 325 8.78 -13.73 9.79
CA PRO A 325 9.74 -13.88 10.90
C PRO A 325 10.29 -12.55 11.47
N ALA A 326 10.32 -11.51 10.64
CA ALA A 326 10.80 -10.17 11.02
C ALA A 326 9.79 -9.37 11.87
N ILE A 327 8.57 -9.88 12.11
CA ILE A 327 7.53 -9.23 12.90
C ILE A 327 7.40 -9.90 14.27
N SER A 328 7.58 -9.10 15.32
CA SER A 328 7.07 -9.40 16.64
C SER A 328 5.65 -8.87 16.79
N SER A 329 4.76 -9.61 17.42
CA SER A 329 3.35 -9.23 17.56
C SER A 329 2.82 -9.37 18.97
N ARG A 330 1.77 -8.60 19.28
CA ARG A 330 0.97 -8.67 20.51
C ARG A 330 -0.49 -8.39 20.19
N THR A 331 -1.39 -8.97 20.95
CA THR A 331 -2.83 -8.68 20.87
C THR A 331 -3.27 -8.04 22.20
N GLU A 332 -3.73 -6.78 22.20
CA GLU A 332 -4.08 -6.00 23.40
C GLU A 332 -5.39 -5.21 23.19
N PRO A 333 -6.47 -5.49 23.88
CA PRO A 333 -6.96 -6.82 24.30
C PRO A 333 -7.22 -7.72 23.10
N ASP A 334 -7.57 -7.15 21.96
CA ASP A 334 -7.85 -7.82 20.67
C ASP A 334 -7.28 -7.04 19.48
N ARG A 335 -6.57 -5.94 19.72
CA ARG A 335 -5.91 -5.09 18.74
C ARG A 335 -4.53 -5.61 18.43
N LEU A 336 -4.21 -5.69 17.14
CA LEU A 336 -2.90 -6.13 16.70
C LEU A 336 -1.87 -5.01 16.84
N TRP A 337 -0.89 -5.24 17.71
CA TRP A 337 0.33 -4.44 17.81
C TRP A 337 1.48 -5.21 17.19
N ILE A 338 2.29 -4.55 16.38
CA ILE A 338 3.46 -5.13 15.71
C ILE A 338 4.72 -4.31 15.97
N SER A 339 5.85 -4.98 15.90
CA SER A 339 7.18 -4.40 15.95
C SER A 339 8.11 -5.11 14.98
N GLY A 340 8.99 -4.36 14.33
CA GLY A 340 9.96 -4.88 13.37
C GLY A 340 10.74 -3.73 12.71
N ASP A 341 11.87 -4.04 12.07
CA ASP A 341 12.76 -3.04 11.48
C ASP A 341 12.15 -2.35 10.24
N HIS A 342 11.10 -2.94 9.66
CA HIS A 342 10.30 -2.38 8.58
C HIS A 342 8.93 -1.87 9.05
N VAL A 343 8.82 -1.47 10.32
CA VAL A 343 7.64 -0.78 10.86
C VAL A 343 7.91 0.71 10.94
N CYS A 344 7.07 1.50 10.26
CA CYS A 344 7.20 2.97 10.24
C CYS A 344 7.24 3.55 11.66
N PRO A 345 8.28 4.31 12.02
CA PRO A 345 8.47 4.75 13.41
C PRO A 345 7.50 5.83 13.86
N ALA A 346 7.06 6.69 12.96
CA ALA A 346 6.15 7.78 13.27
C ALA A 346 5.45 8.29 12.01
N TYR A 347 4.28 8.89 12.18
CA TYR A 347 3.61 9.66 11.14
C TYR A 347 4.13 11.08 11.11
N VAL A 348 4.49 11.57 9.94
CA VAL A 348 4.91 12.95 9.75
C VAL A 348 3.69 13.87 9.78
N GLY A 349 3.71 14.89 10.63
CA GLY A 349 2.67 15.90 10.71
C GLY A 349 1.36 15.45 11.39
N ASN A 350 1.39 14.35 12.16
CA ASN A 350 0.18 13.87 12.86
C ASN A 350 0.49 13.30 14.24
N GLU A 351 0.77 14.19 15.21
CA GLU A 351 1.13 13.80 16.56
C GLU A 351 -0.01 13.09 17.32
N ALA A 352 -1.26 13.47 17.06
CA ALA A 352 -2.41 12.80 17.67
C ALA A 352 -2.45 11.31 17.28
N GLU A 353 -2.21 11.02 16.00
CA GLU A 353 -2.17 9.64 15.53
C GLU A 353 -0.92 8.89 16.00
N ASN A 354 0.22 9.57 16.15
CA ASN A 354 1.42 8.98 16.75
C ASN A 354 1.13 8.50 18.18
N ARG A 355 0.52 9.36 19.02
CA ARG A 355 0.13 8.96 20.39
C ARG A 355 -0.84 7.77 20.41
N ARG A 356 -1.77 7.71 19.47
CA ARG A 356 -2.75 6.62 19.36
C ARG A 356 -2.14 5.31 18.89
N ALA A 357 -1.29 5.37 17.87
CA ALA A 357 -0.87 4.19 17.11
C ALA A 357 0.59 3.76 17.35
N LYS A 358 1.36 4.52 18.11
CA LYS A 358 2.79 4.23 18.37
C LYS A 358 3.08 4.25 19.86
N ARG A 359 3.75 3.21 20.34
CA ARG A 359 4.20 3.10 21.75
C ARG A 359 5.62 2.54 21.79
N ARG A 360 6.39 2.94 22.81
CA ARG A 360 7.67 2.30 23.10
C ARG A 360 7.55 1.51 24.40
N ASP A 361 8.03 0.28 24.40
CA ASP A 361 8.09 -0.53 25.61
C ASP A 361 9.28 -0.11 26.49
N ALA A 362 9.40 -0.74 27.66
CA ALA A 362 10.46 -0.46 28.62
C ALA A 362 11.89 -0.73 28.07
N ARG A 363 12.01 -1.51 27.01
CA ARG A 363 13.28 -1.77 26.30
C ARG A 363 13.51 -0.80 25.15
N GLY A 364 12.65 0.22 24.98
CA GLY A 364 12.72 1.20 23.88
C GLY A 364 12.23 0.68 22.53
N ARG A 365 11.74 -0.57 22.45
CA ARG A 365 11.23 -1.17 21.20
C ARG A 365 9.95 -0.47 20.77
N LEU A 366 9.89 -0.06 19.51
CA LEU A 366 8.70 0.56 18.94
C LEU A 366 7.63 -0.48 18.62
N TRP A 367 6.40 -0.20 19.04
CA TRP A 367 5.20 -0.95 18.70
C TRP A 367 4.23 -0.08 17.93
N HIS A 368 3.61 -0.66 16.91
CA HIS A 368 2.61 -0.01 16.07
C HIS A 368 1.28 -0.75 16.13
N ASN A 369 0.21 -0.01 16.45
CA ASN A 369 -1.15 -0.51 16.36
C ASN A 369 -1.62 -0.50 14.90
N MET A 370 -1.90 -1.68 14.34
CA MET A 370 -2.40 -1.84 12.96
C MET A 370 -3.83 -1.30 12.77
N GLY A 371 -4.55 -1.04 13.86
CA GLY A 371 -5.97 -0.68 13.83
C GLY A 371 -6.88 -1.83 13.40
N ASP A 372 -6.36 -3.05 13.44
CA ASP A 372 -7.05 -4.28 13.10
C ASP A 372 -7.22 -5.16 14.33
N ARG A 373 -8.33 -5.89 14.38
CA ARG A 373 -8.59 -6.96 15.33
C ARG A 373 -8.20 -8.29 14.71
N ILE A 374 -7.51 -9.11 15.48
CA ILE A 374 -6.99 -10.42 15.05
C ILE A 374 -7.31 -11.46 16.11
N HIS A 375 -7.76 -12.62 15.68
CA HIS A 375 -7.71 -13.85 16.47
C HIS A 375 -6.56 -14.72 15.97
N SER A 376 -5.97 -15.51 16.86
CA SER A 376 -4.92 -16.48 16.52
C SER A 376 -5.30 -17.87 16.97
N ASP A 377 -4.99 -18.86 16.17
CA ASP A 377 -5.03 -20.27 16.53
C ASP A 377 -3.69 -20.95 16.12
N GLU A 378 -3.59 -22.25 16.28
CA GLU A 378 -2.40 -23.05 15.92
C GLU A 378 -2.00 -22.93 14.43
N ARG A 379 -2.96 -22.65 13.54
CA ARG A 379 -2.73 -22.47 12.10
C ARG A 379 -2.16 -21.10 11.77
N GLY A 380 -2.53 -20.04 12.53
CA GLY A 380 -2.10 -18.68 12.28
C GLY A 380 -3.12 -17.62 12.68
N TRP A 381 -3.08 -16.48 12.02
CA TRP A 381 -3.92 -15.31 12.30
C TRP A 381 -5.18 -15.28 11.44
N TRP A 382 -6.24 -14.73 12.07
CA TRP A 382 -7.54 -14.52 11.48
C TRP A 382 -7.95 -13.06 11.62
N TYR A 383 -8.28 -12.42 10.52
CA TYR A 383 -8.79 -11.07 10.55
C TYR A 383 -10.21 -11.04 11.15
N ALA A 384 -10.43 -10.20 12.15
CA ALA A 384 -11.69 -10.08 12.88
C ALA A 384 -12.30 -8.66 12.83
N GLY A 385 -11.93 -7.88 11.82
CA GLY A 385 -12.46 -6.54 11.60
C GLY A 385 -11.51 -5.42 12.02
N ARG A 386 -11.99 -4.18 11.94
CA ARG A 386 -11.27 -2.99 12.40
C ARG A 386 -11.54 -2.73 13.88
N GLU A 387 -10.57 -2.15 14.61
CA GLU A 387 -10.69 -1.83 16.03
C GLU A 387 -11.92 -0.96 16.37
N PHE A 388 -12.36 -0.11 15.44
CA PHE A 388 -13.52 0.77 15.63
C PHE A 388 -14.86 0.14 15.22
N GLN A 389 -14.86 -1.07 14.63
CA GLN A 389 -16.05 -1.83 14.26
C GLN A 389 -16.27 -2.90 15.33
N PRO A 390 -17.44 -2.95 15.99
CA PRO A 390 -17.75 -4.06 16.88
C PRO A 390 -17.59 -5.39 16.15
N GLU A 391 -17.03 -6.40 16.84
CA GLU A 391 -16.78 -7.70 16.21
C GLU A 391 -18.06 -8.37 15.75
N GLU A 392 -19.11 -8.27 16.54
CA GLU A 392 -20.44 -8.79 16.21
C GLU A 392 -21.01 -8.17 14.91
N ASP A 393 -20.72 -6.89 14.64
CA ASP A 393 -21.14 -6.23 13.39
C ASP A 393 -20.29 -6.75 12.21
N PHE A 394 -19.01 -7.04 12.43
CA PHE A 394 -18.17 -7.65 11.40
C PHE A 394 -18.61 -9.09 11.08
N GLN A 395 -18.92 -9.90 12.10
CA GLN A 395 -19.42 -11.25 11.90
C GLN A 395 -20.77 -11.24 11.15
N LEU A 396 -21.68 -10.36 11.56
CA LEU A 396 -22.97 -10.17 10.88
C LEU A 396 -22.79 -9.73 9.42
N GLU A 397 -21.80 -8.90 9.09
CA GLU A 397 -21.47 -8.57 7.70
C GLU A 397 -21.09 -9.82 6.90
N GLN A 398 -20.29 -10.75 7.47
CA GLN A 398 -19.92 -11.98 6.78
C GLN A 398 -21.13 -12.88 6.52
N GLU A 399 -22.04 -12.99 7.46
CA GLU A 399 -23.31 -13.75 7.29
C GLU A 399 -24.21 -13.13 6.22
N ILE A 400 -24.34 -11.79 6.22
CA ILE A 400 -25.08 -11.04 5.20
C ILE A 400 -24.45 -11.23 3.82
N TYR A 401 -23.12 -11.19 3.71
CA TYR A 401 -22.41 -11.41 2.45
C TYR A 401 -22.62 -12.84 1.93
N CYS A 402 -22.62 -13.85 2.81
CA CYS A 402 -22.98 -15.22 2.44
C CYS A 402 -24.41 -15.30 1.88
N TRP A 403 -25.36 -14.61 2.49
CA TRP A 403 -26.74 -14.61 2.01
C TRP A 403 -26.91 -13.84 0.68
N LEU A 404 -26.30 -12.64 0.58
CA LEU A 404 -26.35 -11.81 -0.62
C LEU A 404 -25.44 -12.32 -1.76
N GLN A 405 -24.51 -13.21 -1.49
CA GLN A 405 -23.44 -13.64 -2.40
C GLN A 405 -22.63 -12.44 -2.95
N LYS A 406 -22.45 -11.39 -2.14
CA LYS A 406 -21.69 -10.18 -2.50
C LYS A 406 -21.27 -9.38 -1.25
N SER A 407 -20.12 -8.71 -1.32
CA SER A 407 -19.54 -7.88 -0.27
C SER A 407 -19.59 -6.37 -0.60
N LYS A 408 -20.75 -5.87 -1.10
CA LYS A 408 -20.92 -4.47 -1.50
C LYS A 408 -21.70 -3.62 -0.49
N SER A 409 -21.81 -4.08 0.73
CA SER A 409 -22.53 -3.43 1.82
C SER A 409 -21.70 -3.43 3.09
N PHE A 410 -22.14 -2.71 4.10
CA PHE A 410 -21.54 -2.71 5.43
C PHE A 410 -22.56 -2.28 6.48
N ILE A 411 -22.33 -2.66 7.73
CA ILE A 411 -23.15 -2.23 8.85
C ILE A 411 -22.60 -0.91 9.40
N GLN A 412 -23.51 0.06 9.54
CA GLN A 412 -23.29 1.32 10.24
C GLN A 412 -24.05 1.31 11.54
N ARG A 413 -23.35 1.33 12.66
CA ARG A 413 -23.97 1.51 13.98
C ARG A 413 -24.18 3.01 14.24
N LEU A 414 -25.39 3.39 14.60
CA LEU A 414 -25.74 4.76 14.99
C LEU A 414 -25.43 5.02 16.47
N PRO A 415 -25.34 6.29 16.91
CA PRO A 415 -25.18 6.64 18.33
C PRO A 415 -26.32 6.08 19.22
N SER A 416 -27.51 5.87 18.66
CA SER A 416 -28.64 5.22 19.32
C SER A 416 -28.48 3.72 19.52
N GLY A 417 -27.38 3.10 19.05
CA GLY A 417 -27.15 1.66 19.03
C GLY A 417 -27.76 0.94 17.83
N LYS A 418 -28.64 1.59 17.04
CA LYS A 418 -29.28 0.99 15.85
C LYS A 418 -28.26 0.61 14.78
N ARG A 419 -28.52 -0.53 14.11
CA ARG A 419 -27.71 -1.08 13.00
C ARG A 419 -28.39 -0.84 11.67
N LEU A 420 -27.74 -0.09 10.79
CA LEU A 420 -28.20 0.11 9.41
C LEU A 420 -27.28 -0.63 8.46
N LEU A 421 -27.82 -1.45 7.58
CA LEU A 421 -27.10 -2.01 6.44
C LEU A 421 -27.09 -0.99 5.31
N ILE A 422 -25.91 -0.60 4.86
CA ILE A 422 -25.70 0.38 3.79
C ILE A 422 -24.99 -0.31 2.61
N GLY A 423 -25.56 -0.26 1.42
CA GLY A 423 -24.95 -0.90 0.25
C GLY A 423 -25.67 -0.67 -1.06
N GLU A 424 -25.17 -1.30 -2.12
CA GLU A 424 -25.69 -1.21 -3.48
C GLU A 424 -26.54 -2.43 -3.83
N GLY A 425 -27.70 -2.17 -4.43
CA GLY A 425 -28.62 -3.20 -4.91
C GLY A 425 -29.21 -4.05 -3.77
N ILE A 426 -29.51 -3.43 -2.62
CA ILE A 426 -30.07 -4.09 -1.44
C ILE A 426 -31.38 -3.49 -0.97
N GLY A 427 -31.78 -2.30 -1.49
CA GLY A 427 -32.98 -1.60 -1.02
C GLY A 427 -34.27 -2.41 -1.22
N HIS A 428 -34.38 -3.11 -2.35
CA HIS A 428 -35.52 -3.97 -2.65
C HIS A 428 -35.60 -5.26 -1.79
N LEU A 429 -34.54 -5.55 -1.04
CA LEU A 429 -34.42 -6.72 -0.15
C LEU A 429 -34.61 -6.35 1.32
N GLU A 430 -35.01 -5.11 1.66
CA GLU A 430 -35.08 -4.65 3.05
C GLU A 430 -35.93 -5.55 3.94
N GLU A 431 -37.11 -5.96 3.47
CA GLU A 431 -38.01 -6.80 4.23
C GLU A 431 -37.41 -8.19 4.48
N ASP A 432 -36.83 -8.81 3.45
CA ASP A 432 -36.19 -10.12 3.56
C ASP A 432 -34.93 -10.07 4.45
N LEU A 433 -34.14 -9.02 4.31
CA LEU A 433 -32.96 -8.78 5.15
C LEU A 433 -33.34 -8.63 6.62
N ARG A 434 -34.38 -7.84 6.94
CA ARG A 434 -34.85 -7.66 8.33
C ARG A 434 -35.48 -8.92 8.89
N ARG A 435 -36.20 -9.70 8.07
CA ARG A 435 -36.74 -10.99 8.46
C ARG A 435 -35.64 -12.01 8.78
N ARG A 436 -34.61 -12.06 7.95
CA ARG A 436 -33.49 -12.99 8.10
C ARG A 436 -32.51 -12.56 9.19
N PHE A 437 -32.27 -11.25 9.31
CA PHE A 437 -31.35 -10.63 10.26
C PHE A 437 -32.11 -9.60 11.13
N PRO A 438 -32.89 -10.04 12.12
CA PRO A 438 -33.78 -9.18 12.90
C PRO A 438 -33.02 -8.12 13.75
N VAL A 439 -31.71 -8.25 13.89
CA VAL A 439 -30.83 -7.26 14.54
C VAL A 439 -30.57 -6.02 13.69
N LEU A 440 -30.98 -6.02 12.42
CA LEU A 440 -30.94 -4.86 11.55
C LEU A 440 -32.16 -3.96 11.78
N ASP A 441 -31.93 -2.70 12.07
CA ASP A 441 -32.98 -1.69 12.22
C ASP A 441 -33.45 -1.10 10.89
N GLY A 442 -32.66 -1.26 9.82
CA GLY A 442 -33.05 -0.81 8.49
C GLY A 442 -31.96 -1.01 7.44
N VAL A 443 -32.34 -0.74 6.19
CA VAL A 443 -31.46 -0.82 5.03
C VAL A 443 -31.41 0.53 4.34
N ARG A 444 -30.25 0.90 3.80
CA ARG A 444 -30.05 2.13 3.02
C ARG A 444 -29.36 1.80 1.71
N GLU A 445 -30.07 2.05 0.63
CA GLU A 445 -29.54 1.93 -0.72
C GLU A 445 -28.54 3.07 -1.01
N THR A 446 -27.37 2.72 -1.52
CA THR A 446 -26.41 3.68 -2.04
C THR A 446 -25.46 3.02 -3.04
N PRO A 447 -25.07 3.70 -4.12
CA PRO A 447 -24.06 3.19 -5.02
C PRO A 447 -22.75 2.90 -4.30
N VAL A 448 -22.03 1.87 -4.72
CA VAL A 448 -20.69 1.58 -4.21
C VAL A 448 -19.73 2.73 -4.51
N ILE A 449 -19.16 3.30 -3.46
CA ILE A 449 -18.05 4.24 -3.54
C ILE A 449 -16.80 3.53 -3.01
N ARG A 450 -15.77 3.48 -3.87
CA ARG A 450 -14.48 2.86 -3.50
C ARG A 450 -13.45 3.92 -3.17
N ASP A 451 -12.48 3.53 -2.35
CA ASP A 451 -11.34 4.39 -2.05
C ASP A 451 -10.61 4.78 -3.34
N ALA A 452 -10.14 6.03 -3.40
CA ALA A 452 -9.53 6.59 -4.61
C ALA A 452 -8.15 5.97 -4.92
N ARG A 453 -7.46 5.44 -3.89
CA ARG A 453 -6.08 4.97 -3.99
C ARG A 453 -5.98 3.58 -4.64
N HIS A 454 -6.68 2.61 -4.09
CA HIS A 454 -6.56 1.20 -4.51
C HIS A 454 -7.80 0.68 -5.22
N ARG A 455 -8.92 1.43 -5.18
CA ARG A 455 -10.25 1.04 -5.68
C ARG A 455 -10.72 -0.32 -5.17
N ALA A 456 -10.12 -0.78 -4.09
CA ALA A 456 -10.34 -2.10 -3.53
C ALA A 456 -11.30 -2.07 -2.34
N ARG A 457 -11.21 -1.05 -1.48
CA ARG A 457 -12.02 -0.93 -0.26
C ARG A 457 -13.24 -0.06 -0.49
N LEU A 458 -14.34 -0.36 0.24
CA LEU A 458 -15.50 0.53 0.30
C LEU A 458 -15.11 1.82 1.05
N ASP A 459 -15.45 2.98 0.49
CA ASP A 459 -15.39 4.26 1.21
C ASP A 459 -16.64 4.41 2.08
N ARG A 460 -16.66 3.70 3.22
CA ARG A 460 -17.81 3.63 4.13
C ARG A 460 -18.30 5.01 4.56
N LYS A 461 -17.40 5.96 4.80
CA LYS A 461 -17.76 7.35 5.19
C LYS A 461 -18.55 8.06 4.09
N LYS A 462 -18.08 8.00 2.85
CA LYS A 462 -18.79 8.64 1.73
C LYS A 462 -20.09 7.93 1.41
N MET A 463 -20.13 6.61 1.52
CA MET A 463 -21.34 5.83 1.31
C MET A 463 -22.39 6.14 2.39
N ALA A 464 -22.01 6.21 3.67
CA ALA A 464 -22.88 6.60 4.76
C ALA A 464 -23.45 8.01 4.57
N ALA A 465 -22.59 8.99 4.28
CA ALA A 465 -23.00 10.37 4.01
C ALA A 465 -24.00 10.47 2.84
N ARG A 466 -23.75 9.72 1.75
CA ARG A 466 -24.64 9.68 0.59
C ARG A 466 -25.98 9.01 0.89
N ALA A 467 -26.00 8.05 1.81
CA ALA A 467 -27.21 7.41 2.31
C ALA A 467 -27.98 8.26 3.33
N GLY A 468 -27.54 9.51 3.61
CA GLY A 468 -28.14 10.39 4.60
C GLY A 468 -27.89 9.95 6.05
N VAL A 469 -26.86 9.13 6.28
CA VAL A 469 -26.49 8.63 7.59
C VAL A 469 -25.25 9.36 8.09
N ALA A 470 -25.34 9.95 9.28
CA ALA A 470 -24.16 10.60 9.89
C ALA A 470 -23.04 9.54 10.05
N ALA A 471 -21.84 9.91 9.58
CA ALA A 471 -20.66 9.11 9.90
C ALA A 471 -20.52 9.06 11.42
N PRO A 472 -20.08 7.93 12.03
CA PRO A 472 -19.78 7.91 13.43
C PRO A 472 -18.82 9.06 13.69
N ALA A 473 -19.10 9.87 14.72
CA ALA A 473 -18.10 10.79 15.24
C ALA A 473 -16.82 9.96 15.37
N SER A 474 -15.70 10.49 14.88
CA SER A 474 -14.41 9.91 15.24
C SER A 474 -14.51 9.75 16.75
N GLN A 475 -14.60 8.50 17.23
CA GLN A 475 -14.49 8.30 18.66
C GLN A 475 -13.07 8.80 18.95
N ASP A 476 -12.98 10.01 19.46
CA ASP A 476 -11.86 10.45 20.25
C ASP A 476 -11.86 9.45 21.42
N VAL A 477 -11.13 8.36 21.23
CA VAL A 477 -10.76 7.50 22.34
C VAL A 477 -10.02 8.44 23.24
N ALA A 478 -10.65 8.76 24.38
CA ALA A 478 -10.03 9.57 25.42
C ALA A 478 -8.59 9.04 25.59
N PRO A 479 -7.58 9.89 25.71
CA PRO A 479 -6.23 9.41 25.94
C PRO A 479 -6.31 8.53 27.20
N GLU A 480 -5.94 7.25 27.05
CA GLU A 480 -5.82 6.39 28.20
C GLU A 480 -4.87 7.09 29.18
N PRO A 481 -5.20 7.10 30.49
CA PRO A 481 -4.41 7.81 31.47
C PRO A 481 -2.96 7.35 31.38
N ASP A 482 -2.03 8.31 31.37
CA ASP A 482 -0.61 8.08 31.45
C ASP A 482 -0.32 7.14 32.63
N GLY A 483 0.00 5.88 32.39
CA GLY A 483 0.30 4.97 33.48
C GLY A 483 0.27 3.47 33.24
N LEU A 484 -0.19 2.98 32.10
CA LEU A 484 -0.07 1.53 31.84
C LEU A 484 1.39 1.15 31.53
N ARG A 485 2.14 0.85 32.61
CA ARG A 485 3.40 0.11 32.50
C ARG A 485 3.05 -1.28 31.95
N LEU A 486 3.48 -1.56 30.71
CA LEU A 486 3.40 -2.90 30.15
C LEU A 486 4.16 -3.86 31.08
N ASN A 487 3.46 -4.77 31.73
CA ASN A 487 4.09 -5.83 32.48
C ASN A 487 4.98 -6.65 31.54
N PRO A 488 6.22 -7.02 31.97
CA PRO A 488 7.03 -7.92 31.16
C PRO A 488 6.29 -9.25 31.00
N LEU A 489 6.28 -9.79 29.78
CA LEU A 489 5.74 -11.12 29.52
C LEU A 489 6.51 -12.15 30.36
N PRO A 490 5.87 -13.21 30.89
CA PRO A 490 6.57 -14.34 31.46
C PRO A 490 7.49 -14.95 30.42
N GLU A 491 8.74 -15.16 30.78
CA GLU A 491 9.68 -15.95 29.97
C GLU A 491 9.16 -17.40 29.96
N GLY A 492 8.78 -17.88 28.80
CA GLY A 492 8.39 -19.27 28.71
C GLY A 492 7.75 -19.64 27.36
N GLY A 493 8.48 -20.46 26.60
CA GLY A 493 7.94 -21.42 25.66
C GLY A 493 8.31 -21.19 24.20
N VAL A 494 9.41 -21.81 23.82
CA VAL A 494 9.87 -22.45 22.58
C VAL A 494 9.00 -22.27 21.35
#